data_286379e7e78b89f5a6a22da2cc2252b2
#
_entry.id   286379e7e78b89f5a6a22da2cc2252b2
#
_cell.length_a   1.000
_cell.length_b   1.000
_cell.length_c   1.000
_cell.angle_alpha   90.00
_cell.angle_beta   90.00
_cell.angle_gamma   90.00
#
_symmetry.space_group_name_H-M   'P 1'
#
loop_
_entity.id
_entity.type
_entity.pdbx_description
1 polymer ?
#
loop_
_entity_poly.entity_id
_entity_poly.type
_entity_poly.pdbx_seq_one_letter_code
_entity_poly.pdbx_strand_id
1 'polypeptide(L)'
;MNVKNNKLFFCIIIFIVPIFLCAGSSSDVHVWETREIVLKAEKHYDNFYTDVECWVDLKGPHFSRRIYGFWDGDNVFVVRIVATESGKWKWKSGSNHKNDKGLNNHIGEFQAIDWTEKEKLQNPNRRGFIRPSANGHALQYADGTPFFMIGDTWLAGATWRLPYRGAASTTDYVPGPGMGFEDAVAYRKRQGYNSVSMIACFPNWESDCNPSTYADENGIYPRNAWEKFDYYTKEGKFTAKNMRDEYGNRPFEMLEKHKGVADFDRINPEYFKSLDKKMKYLSDEGFVPLLETVRRDNCPTWKAYFDFNKSYARYVQYLISRYGAYNIIFSGIHLDWIPKEYSLTADEFNEALTYHLKKYGPLPFGQPHTTLINNSTYSQFGHGKQCPWLTMHSVGNKPRDHRVSDSLQILFNLKPPYPAINFEPYYTGWDHEINMPNGERPSANSPRDNYFSRAQMYGSVLSGGLSGHVHGTSAYDITTTGEPDGMRHHFWDALKFESALYMQYLKMFVLSEGKKYQQLEPCLENINPQKAPGSPEKGLDGWSYMMCTPEKDFALLYFENLAVLPTLSGFKPGTSYNFKWFNPHNGEWEKSVIIKSDGEGVLTLPAFPDGENPSATDWAAKIIIGKGRQF
;
A
#
# COMPACT_ATOMS: atom_id res chain seq x y z
N MET A 1 -76.68 1.23 -25.27
CA MET A 1 -75.49 1.84 -24.70
C MET A 1 -74.57 0.72 -24.27
N ASN A 2 -73.49 0.55 -25.02
CA ASN A 2 -72.58 -0.62 -24.91
C ASN A 2 -71.53 -0.39 -23.88
N VAL A 3 -71.44 -1.27 -22.89
CA VAL A 3 -70.32 -1.33 -21.94
C VAL A 3 -69.34 -2.37 -22.48
N LYS A 4 -68.10 -1.95 -22.88
CA LYS A 4 -67.03 -2.84 -23.30
C LYS A 4 -66.25 -3.30 -22.09
N ASN A 5 -66.21 -4.60 -21.84
CA ASN A 5 -65.35 -5.31 -20.91
C ASN A 5 -63.91 -5.35 -21.45
N ASN A 6 -62.98 -4.70 -20.78
CA ASN A 6 -61.55 -4.90 -21.00
C ASN A 6 -61.05 -5.99 -20.05
N LYS A 7 -60.69 -7.15 -20.60
CA LYS A 7 -59.94 -8.20 -19.90
C LYS A 7 -58.46 -7.86 -19.93
N LEU A 8 -57.89 -7.60 -18.76
CA LEU A 8 -56.44 -7.49 -18.58
C LEU A 8 -55.83 -8.90 -18.62
N PHE A 9 -55.01 -9.16 -19.62
CA PHE A 9 -54.16 -10.35 -19.66
C PHE A 9 -52.89 -10.09 -18.87
N PHE A 10 -52.72 -10.77 -17.73
CA PHE A 10 -51.44 -10.85 -17.04
C PHE A 10 -50.55 -11.88 -17.77
N CYS A 11 -49.53 -11.40 -18.48
CA CYS A 11 -48.44 -12.27 -18.95
C CYS A 11 -47.47 -12.51 -17.79
N ILE A 12 -47.49 -13.72 -17.23
CA ILE A 12 -46.44 -14.20 -16.35
C ILE A 12 -45.24 -14.57 -17.23
N ILE A 13 -44.22 -13.73 -17.25
CA ILE A 13 -42.94 -14.06 -17.85
C ILE A 13 -42.16 -14.90 -16.83
N ILE A 14 -42.17 -16.22 -17.05
CA ILE A 14 -41.30 -17.14 -16.31
C ILE A 14 -39.90 -16.95 -16.87
N PHE A 15 -39.01 -16.26 -16.12
CA PHE A 15 -37.59 -16.28 -16.38
C PHE A 15 -37.05 -17.68 -16.05
N ILE A 16 -36.86 -18.50 -17.05
CA ILE A 16 -36.07 -19.73 -16.96
C ILE A 16 -34.61 -19.27 -16.96
N VAL A 17 -34.03 -19.20 -15.77
CA VAL A 17 -32.57 -19.07 -15.62
C VAL A 17 -31.97 -20.41 -16.03
N PRO A 18 -31.15 -20.48 -17.09
CA PRO A 18 -30.52 -21.74 -17.45
C PRO A 18 -29.51 -22.07 -16.33
N ILE A 19 -29.76 -23.17 -15.63
CA ILE A 19 -28.75 -23.82 -14.80
C ILE A 19 -27.69 -24.34 -15.76
N PHE A 20 -26.60 -23.58 -15.94
CA PHE A 20 -25.42 -24.10 -16.60
C PHE A 20 -24.75 -25.10 -15.66
N LEU A 21 -25.10 -26.38 -15.82
CA LEU A 21 -24.21 -27.48 -15.47
C LEU A 21 -22.98 -27.35 -16.38
N CYS A 22 -21.90 -26.76 -15.89
CA CYS A 22 -20.63 -26.77 -16.57
C CYS A 22 -20.03 -28.17 -16.54
N ALA A 23 -20.41 -29.02 -17.50
CA ALA A 23 -19.53 -30.09 -17.96
C ALA A 23 -18.55 -29.48 -18.96
N GLY A 24 -17.31 -29.32 -18.49
CA GLY A 24 -16.03 -29.22 -19.17
C GLY A 24 -15.92 -28.71 -20.59
N SER A 25 -15.71 -27.41 -20.76
CA SER A 25 -14.68 -26.95 -21.66
C SER A 25 -13.57 -26.35 -20.77
N SER A 26 -12.35 -26.87 -20.82
CA SER A 26 -11.20 -26.26 -20.21
C SER A 26 -10.93 -24.95 -20.94
N SER A 27 -11.56 -23.85 -20.49
CA SER A 27 -11.12 -22.54 -20.93
C SER A 27 -9.73 -22.33 -20.38
N ASP A 28 -8.77 -22.12 -21.26
CA ASP A 28 -7.42 -21.75 -20.86
C ASP A 28 -7.50 -20.51 -19.96
N VAL A 29 -6.75 -20.54 -18.87
CA VAL A 29 -6.66 -19.46 -17.88
C VAL A 29 -5.24 -18.96 -17.89
N HIS A 30 -5.07 -17.66 -17.84
CA HIS A 30 -3.71 -17.15 -17.76
C HIS A 30 -3.14 -17.28 -16.34
N VAL A 31 -1.81 -17.45 -16.28
CA VAL A 31 -1.10 -17.32 -14.99
C VAL A 31 -1.37 -15.95 -14.37
N TRP A 32 -1.42 -15.90 -13.03
CA TRP A 32 -1.66 -14.68 -12.26
C TRP A 32 -3.01 -14.00 -12.51
N GLU A 33 -3.93 -14.68 -13.21
CA GLU A 33 -5.32 -14.27 -13.36
C GLU A 33 -6.16 -14.84 -12.22
N THR A 34 -6.90 -13.98 -11.53
CA THR A 34 -7.77 -14.40 -10.43
C THR A 34 -8.95 -15.20 -10.93
N ARG A 35 -9.16 -16.39 -10.35
CA ARG A 35 -10.35 -17.21 -10.55
C ARG A 35 -11.10 -17.41 -9.25
N GLU A 36 -12.41 -17.56 -9.37
CA GLU A 36 -13.29 -17.86 -8.25
C GLU A 36 -13.84 -19.28 -8.33
N ILE A 37 -13.81 -19.98 -7.21
CA ILE A 37 -14.48 -21.24 -6.99
C ILE A 37 -15.59 -20.97 -5.98
N VAL A 38 -16.82 -21.11 -6.42
CA VAL A 38 -18.00 -20.85 -5.60
C VAL A 38 -18.49 -22.16 -4.98
N LEU A 39 -18.63 -22.18 -3.67
CA LEU A 39 -19.14 -23.29 -2.87
C LEU A 39 -20.41 -22.82 -2.15
N LYS A 40 -21.41 -23.71 -2.03
CA LYS A 40 -22.67 -23.38 -1.35
C LYS A 40 -22.92 -24.38 -0.23
N ALA A 41 -22.90 -23.89 1.02
CA ALA A 41 -23.23 -24.73 2.16
C ALA A 41 -24.65 -25.30 2.03
N GLU A 42 -24.80 -26.60 2.29
CA GLU A 42 -26.10 -27.26 2.35
C GLU A 42 -26.69 -27.22 3.77
N LYS A 43 -25.87 -26.95 4.77
CA LYS A 43 -26.30 -26.86 6.17
C LYS A 43 -26.51 -25.41 6.59
N HIS A 44 -27.36 -25.22 7.57
CA HIS A 44 -27.51 -23.95 8.25
C HIS A 44 -26.51 -23.83 9.38
N TYR A 45 -25.95 -22.62 9.55
CA TYR A 45 -25.05 -22.24 10.63
C TYR A 45 -25.55 -20.95 11.25
N ASP A 46 -25.42 -20.80 12.56
CA ASP A 46 -25.86 -19.60 13.27
C ASP A 46 -25.07 -18.37 12.83
N ASN A 47 -23.79 -18.58 12.54
CA ASN A 47 -22.92 -17.55 12.01
C ASN A 47 -21.92 -18.14 11.01
N PHE A 48 -22.21 -17.98 9.73
CA PHE A 48 -21.36 -18.51 8.64
C PHE A 48 -19.92 -17.99 8.68
N TYR A 49 -19.70 -16.78 9.18
CA TYR A 49 -18.37 -16.16 9.27
C TYR A 49 -17.50 -16.75 10.38
N THR A 50 -18.08 -17.07 11.54
CA THR A 50 -17.35 -17.63 12.68
C THR A 50 -17.29 -19.15 12.70
N ASP A 51 -18.34 -19.81 12.21
CA ASP A 51 -18.53 -21.23 12.36
C ASP A 51 -17.90 -22.04 11.24
N VAL A 52 -17.83 -21.46 10.03
CA VAL A 52 -17.40 -22.17 8.83
C VAL A 52 -16.06 -21.67 8.31
N GLU A 53 -15.10 -22.56 8.26
CA GLU A 53 -13.88 -22.41 7.48
C GLU A 53 -13.96 -23.32 6.26
N CYS A 54 -13.82 -22.77 5.06
CA CYS A 54 -13.74 -23.55 3.82
C CYS A 54 -12.44 -23.22 3.05
N TRP A 55 -12.04 -24.13 2.20
CA TRP A 55 -10.80 -23.99 1.43
C TRP A 55 -10.82 -24.86 0.18
N VAL A 56 -9.84 -24.65 -0.68
CA VAL A 56 -9.42 -25.63 -1.68
C VAL A 56 -7.95 -26.00 -1.45
N ASP A 57 -7.62 -27.28 -1.57
CA ASP A 57 -6.26 -27.76 -1.67
C ASP A 57 -5.89 -27.66 -3.17
N LEU A 58 -5.10 -26.63 -3.52
CA LEU A 58 -4.71 -26.27 -4.88
C LEU A 58 -3.34 -26.87 -5.22
N LYS A 59 -3.24 -27.55 -6.36
CA LYS A 59 -1.99 -28.18 -6.84
C LYS A 59 -1.75 -27.84 -8.31
N GLY A 60 -0.52 -27.44 -8.60
CA GLY A 60 -0.04 -27.16 -9.95
C GLY A 60 1.48 -27.36 -10.04
N PRO A 61 2.13 -26.94 -11.14
CA PRO A 61 3.57 -27.00 -11.27
C PRO A 61 4.24 -26.27 -10.09
N HIS A 62 5.14 -26.94 -9.39
CA HIS A 62 5.89 -26.45 -8.21
C HIS A 62 5.05 -25.78 -7.11
N PHE A 63 3.72 -26.03 -7.10
CA PHE A 63 2.79 -25.41 -6.16
C PHE A 63 1.86 -26.45 -5.54
N SER A 64 1.78 -26.47 -4.22
CA SER A 64 0.81 -27.27 -3.47
C SER A 64 0.49 -26.57 -2.16
N ARG A 65 -0.69 -25.94 -2.07
CA ARG A 65 -1.11 -25.19 -0.88
C ARG A 65 -2.62 -25.27 -0.68
N ARG A 66 -3.01 -25.08 0.58
CA ARG A 66 -4.39 -24.80 0.95
C ARG A 66 -4.65 -23.31 0.77
N ILE A 67 -5.71 -22.99 0.04
CA ILE A 67 -6.20 -21.63 -0.18
C ILE A 67 -7.56 -21.53 0.50
N TYR A 68 -7.65 -20.69 1.53
CA TYR A 68 -8.88 -20.48 2.27
C TYR A 68 -9.85 -19.62 1.48
N GLY A 69 -11.14 -19.92 1.64
CA GLY A 69 -12.24 -19.11 1.12
C GLY A 69 -12.76 -18.12 2.15
N PHE A 70 -13.67 -17.29 1.72
CA PHE A 70 -14.39 -16.33 2.54
C PHE A 70 -15.89 -16.48 2.34
N TRP A 71 -16.64 -16.14 3.37
CA TRP A 71 -18.10 -16.06 3.28
C TRP A 71 -18.52 -14.81 2.50
N ASP A 72 -19.41 -14.98 1.49
CA ASP A 72 -19.85 -13.91 0.59
C ASP A 72 -21.34 -13.57 0.72
N GLY A 73 -21.97 -14.00 1.80
CA GLY A 73 -23.40 -13.80 2.11
C GLY A 73 -24.22 -15.07 1.91
N ASP A 74 -25.40 -15.10 2.49
CA ASP A 74 -26.29 -16.26 2.51
C ASP A 74 -25.54 -17.55 2.89
N ASN A 75 -25.63 -18.60 2.07
CA ASN A 75 -24.88 -19.84 2.22
C ASN A 75 -23.69 -19.96 1.26
N VAL A 76 -23.23 -18.83 0.69
CA VAL A 76 -22.20 -18.80 -0.36
C VAL A 76 -20.82 -18.55 0.24
N PHE A 77 -19.86 -19.37 -0.18
CA PHE A 77 -18.43 -19.18 0.06
C PHE A 77 -17.69 -19.09 -1.27
N VAL A 78 -16.68 -18.22 -1.32
CA VAL A 78 -15.84 -18.03 -2.51
C VAL A 78 -14.39 -18.30 -2.16
N VAL A 79 -13.71 -19.08 -2.98
CA VAL A 79 -12.26 -19.27 -2.89
C VAL A 79 -11.62 -18.67 -4.13
N ARG A 80 -10.83 -17.60 -3.95
CA ARG A 80 -10.07 -16.97 -5.03
C ARG A 80 -8.69 -17.61 -5.16
N ILE A 81 -8.38 -18.04 -6.37
CA ILE A 81 -7.11 -18.71 -6.69
C ILE A 81 -6.44 -18.06 -7.89
N VAL A 82 -5.12 -18.27 -8.01
CA VAL A 82 -4.35 -18.00 -9.23
C VAL A 82 -3.45 -19.20 -9.54
N ALA A 83 -3.17 -19.41 -10.83
CA ALA A 83 -2.08 -20.25 -11.27
C ALA A 83 -0.78 -19.42 -11.27
N THR A 84 0.27 -19.90 -10.63
CA THR A 84 1.57 -19.21 -10.57
C THR A 84 2.52 -19.56 -11.70
N GLU A 85 2.25 -20.64 -12.42
CA GLU A 85 3.01 -21.15 -13.56
C GLU A 85 2.07 -21.78 -14.59
N SER A 86 2.49 -21.78 -15.86
CA SER A 86 1.75 -22.46 -16.92
C SER A 86 1.77 -23.98 -16.71
N GLY A 87 0.69 -24.64 -17.09
CA GLY A 87 0.53 -26.08 -16.93
C GLY A 87 -0.81 -26.49 -16.33
N LYS A 88 -0.94 -27.76 -15.97
CA LYS A 88 -2.18 -28.33 -15.44
C LYS A 88 -2.30 -28.09 -13.94
N TRP A 89 -3.45 -27.52 -13.55
CA TRP A 89 -3.83 -27.23 -12.17
C TRP A 89 -5.03 -28.06 -11.77
N LYS A 90 -5.04 -28.49 -10.51
CA LYS A 90 -6.13 -29.26 -9.90
C LYS A 90 -6.45 -28.69 -8.53
N TRP A 91 -7.71 -28.77 -8.14
CA TRP A 91 -8.14 -28.37 -6.81
C TRP A 91 -9.16 -29.35 -6.24
N LYS A 92 -9.22 -29.41 -4.90
CA LYS A 92 -10.21 -30.16 -4.15
C LYS A 92 -10.69 -29.32 -2.98
N SER A 93 -12.02 -29.17 -2.83
CA SER A 93 -12.61 -28.42 -1.72
C SER A 93 -12.67 -29.21 -0.42
N GLY A 94 -12.68 -28.45 0.71
CA GLY A 94 -12.85 -28.96 2.05
C GLY A 94 -13.35 -27.89 3.01
N SER A 95 -13.84 -28.31 4.17
CA SER A 95 -14.25 -27.43 5.25
C SER A 95 -14.02 -28.09 6.62
N ASN A 96 -14.08 -27.28 7.70
CA ASN A 96 -14.10 -27.78 9.07
C ASN A 96 -15.37 -28.62 9.37
N HIS A 97 -16.44 -28.48 8.58
CA HIS A 97 -17.68 -29.25 8.66
C HIS A 97 -17.71 -30.38 7.63
N LYS A 98 -17.03 -31.49 7.94
CA LYS A 98 -16.85 -32.63 7.01
C LYS A 98 -18.14 -33.20 6.41
N ASN A 99 -19.27 -33.05 7.10
CA ASN A 99 -20.57 -33.57 6.68
C ASN A 99 -21.41 -32.58 5.85
N ASP A 100 -20.90 -31.39 5.55
CA ASP A 100 -21.53 -30.46 4.62
C ASP A 100 -21.07 -30.78 3.20
N LYS A 101 -21.96 -31.41 2.42
CA LYS A 101 -21.62 -31.85 1.06
C LYS A 101 -21.44 -30.69 0.09
N GLY A 102 -22.08 -29.56 0.34
CA GLY A 102 -21.95 -28.36 -0.48
C GLY A 102 -20.58 -27.69 -0.39
N LEU A 103 -19.81 -28.00 0.67
CA LEU A 103 -18.47 -27.42 0.89
C LEU A 103 -17.34 -28.42 0.63
N ASN A 104 -17.62 -29.75 0.67
CA ASN A 104 -16.56 -30.73 0.69
C ASN A 104 -16.53 -31.63 -0.55
N ASN A 105 -15.30 -32.04 -0.89
CA ASN A 105 -14.99 -33.03 -1.93
C ASN A 105 -15.37 -32.63 -3.37
N HIS A 106 -15.68 -31.36 -3.63
CA HIS A 106 -15.73 -30.85 -5.00
C HIS A 106 -14.31 -30.85 -5.57
N ILE A 107 -14.19 -31.25 -6.82
CA ILE A 107 -12.90 -31.31 -7.53
C ILE A 107 -13.02 -30.56 -8.85
N GLY A 108 -11.92 -29.98 -9.28
CA GLY A 108 -11.84 -29.40 -10.61
C GLY A 108 -10.40 -29.32 -11.09
N GLU A 109 -10.27 -29.09 -12.38
CA GLU A 109 -8.97 -28.88 -13.01
C GLU A 109 -9.07 -27.82 -14.11
N PHE A 110 -7.95 -27.22 -14.46
CA PHE A 110 -7.83 -26.28 -15.56
C PHE A 110 -6.41 -26.24 -16.10
N GLN A 111 -6.26 -25.73 -17.32
CA GLN A 111 -4.97 -25.47 -17.94
C GLN A 111 -4.62 -23.99 -17.78
N ALA A 112 -3.42 -23.69 -17.26
CA ALA A 112 -2.88 -22.35 -17.22
C ALA A 112 -1.90 -22.13 -18.36
N ILE A 113 -1.93 -20.93 -18.97
CA ILE A 113 -1.05 -20.50 -20.05
C ILE A 113 -0.39 -19.17 -19.69
N ASP A 114 0.77 -18.91 -20.29
CA ASP A 114 1.49 -17.66 -20.07
C ASP A 114 0.87 -16.50 -20.84
N TRP A 115 1.04 -15.28 -20.29
CA TRP A 115 0.80 -14.03 -21.00
C TRP A 115 1.91 -13.77 -22.02
N THR A 116 1.56 -13.16 -23.14
CA THR A 116 2.55 -12.61 -24.08
C THR A 116 3.23 -11.37 -23.49
N GLU A 117 4.44 -11.04 -23.94
CA GLU A 117 5.14 -9.82 -23.50
C GLU A 117 4.35 -8.54 -23.81
N LYS A 118 3.62 -8.51 -24.91
CA LYS A 118 2.73 -7.38 -25.25
C LYS A 118 1.64 -7.18 -24.20
N GLU A 119 1.04 -8.26 -23.74
CA GLU A 119 0.00 -8.23 -22.70
C GLU A 119 0.57 -7.84 -21.33
N LYS A 120 1.77 -8.33 -20.99
CA LYS A 120 2.49 -7.93 -19.77
C LYS A 120 2.86 -6.44 -19.77
N LEU A 121 3.12 -5.85 -20.94
CA LEU A 121 3.33 -4.39 -21.05
C LEU A 121 2.04 -3.60 -20.84
N GLN A 122 0.89 -4.14 -21.24
CA GLN A 122 -0.41 -3.48 -21.04
C GLN A 122 -0.83 -3.48 -19.57
N ASN A 123 -0.56 -4.59 -18.86
CA ASN A 123 -0.82 -4.71 -17.43
C ASN A 123 0.35 -5.43 -16.74
N PRO A 124 1.20 -4.70 -15.99
CA PRO A 124 2.36 -5.26 -15.32
C PRO A 124 2.03 -6.37 -14.30
N ASN A 125 0.81 -6.44 -13.75
CA ASN A 125 0.40 -7.51 -12.83
C ASN A 125 0.42 -8.90 -13.48
N ARG A 126 0.38 -8.96 -14.81
CA ARG A 126 0.54 -10.19 -15.61
C ARG A 126 1.96 -10.78 -15.57
N ARG A 127 2.95 -10.02 -15.03
CA ARG A 127 4.32 -10.50 -14.73
C ARG A 127 4.40 -11.32 -13.44
N GLY A 128 3.28 -11.43 -12.76
CA GLY A 128 3.13 -12.13 -11.51
C GLY A 128 3.21 -11.21 -10.28
N PHE A 129 2.85 -11.77 -9.15
CA PHE A 129 2.76 -10.99 -7.91
C PHE A 129 4.14 -10.57 -7.42
N ILE A 130 4.19 -9.39 -6.81
CA ILE A 130 5.43 -8.84 -6.31
C ILE A 130 5.97 -9.66 -5.15
N ARG A 131 7.28 -9.68 -5.06
CA ARG A 131 8.07 -10.36 -4.04
C ARG A 131 9.40 -9.64 -3.80
N PRO A 132 10.16 -9.97 -2.76
CA PRO A 132 11.51 -9.45 -2.60
C PRO A 132 12.40 -9.73 -3.80
N SER A 133 13.30 -8.81 -4.13
CA SER A 133 14.38 -9.03 -5.10
C SER A 133 15.34 -10.13 -4.64
N ALA A 134 16.22 -10.59 -5.52
CA ALA A 134 17.15 -11.69 -5.23
C ALA A 134 18.05 -11.40 -4.01
N ASN A 135 18.45 -10.15 -3.79
CA ASN A 135 19.24 -9.74 -2.61
C ASN A 135 18.37 -9.33 -1.39
N GLY A 136 17.04 -9.32 -1.55
CA GLY A 136 16.10 -9.05 -0.46
C GLY A 136 15.83 -7.58 -0.16
N HIS A 137 16.51 -6.61 -0.77
CA HIS A 137 16.40 -5.18 -0.40
C HIS A 137 15.36 -4.38 -1.18
N ALA A 138 14.95 -4.88 -2.35
CA ALA A 138 13.99 -4.22 -3.23
C ALA A 138 12.83 -5.16 -3.57
N LEU A 139 11.90 -4.70 -4.40
CA LEU A 139 10.77 -5.48 -4.89
C LEU A 139 10.91 -5.79 -6.39
N GLN A 140 10.36 -6.93 -6.79
CA GLN A 140 10.26 -7.36 -8.19
C GLN A 140 8.98 -8.15 -8.42
N TYR A 141 8.51 -8.20 -9.66
CA TYR A 141 7.48 -9.14 -10.08
C TYR A 141 8.01 -10.59 -10.07
N ALA A 142 7.10 -11.55 -10.14
CA ALA A 142 7.48 -12.98 -10.11
C ALA A 142 8.40 -13.40 -11.26
N ASP A 143 8.35 -12.73 -12.42
CA ASP A 143 9.23 -12.96 -13.55
C ASP A 143 10.62 -12.30 -13.42
N GLY A 144 10.89 -11.62 -12.31
CA GLY A 144 12.16 -10.93 -12.03
C GLY A 144 12.24 -9.51 -12.56
N THR A 145 11.18 -8.99 -13.20
CA THR A 145 11.10 -7.57 -13.60
C THR A 145 11.05 -6.70 -12.35
N PRO A 146 11.85 -5.65 -12.24
CA PRO A 146 11.81 -4.73 -11.11
C PRO A 146 10.44 -4.12 -10.88
N PHE A 147 10.04 -4.04 -9.61
CA PHE A 147 8.90 -3.25 -9.16
C PHE A 147 9.42 -2.15 -8.23
N PHE A 148 9.27 -0.89 -8.64
CA PHE A 148 9.54 0.27 -7.82
C PHE A 148 8.19 0.95 -7.53
N MET A 149 7.78 0.93 -6.26
CA MET A 149 6.49 1.44 -5.84
C MET A 149 6.45 2.97 -5.98
N ILE A 150 5.46 3.46 -6.67
CA ILE A 150 5.06 4.86 -6.72
C ILE A 150 3.63 4.90 -6.19
N GLY A 151 3.52 5.10 -4.88
CA GLY A 151 2.25 5.02 -4.16
C GLY A 151 1.65 6.38 -3.83
N ASP A 152 0.34 6.41 -3.61
CA ASP A 152 -0.37 7.57 -3.06
C ASP A 152 -1.21 7.14 -1.86
N THR A 153 -1.41 8.05 -0.90
CA THR A 153 -2.09 7.76 0.37
C THR A 153 -3.57 8.10 0.26
N TRP A 154 -4.42 7.07 0.24
CA TRP A 154 -5.89 7.16 0.12
C TRP A 154 -6.57 6.36 1.23
N LEU A 155 -6.32 6.72 2.49
CA LEU A 155 -6.72 5.88 3.63
C LEU A 155 -8.22 5.55 3.63
N ALA A 156 -9.08 6.53 3.35
CA ALA A 156 -10.52 6.35 3.27
C ALA A 156 -11.04 5.88 1.89
N GLY A 157 -10.15 5.40 1.01
CA GLY A 157 -10.50 5.01 -0.37
C GLY A 157 -11.52 3.88 -0.49
N ALA A 158 -11.68 3.06 0.55
CA ALA A 158 -12.71 2.02 0.60
C ALA A 158 -14.13 2.56 0.91
N THR A 159 -14.26 3.80 1.42
CA THR A 159 -15.50 4.36 1.95
C THR A 159 -16.32 5.14 0.91
N TRP A 160 -17.49 5.63 1.34
CA TRP A 160 -18.37 6.52 0.58
C TRP A 160 -17.71 7.84 0.15
N ARG A 161 -16.62 8.23 0.81
CA ARG A 161 -15.88 9.46 0.48
C ARG A 161 -15.29 9.44 -0.93
N LEU A 162 -14.99 8.25 -1.43
CA LEU A 162 -14.55 8.06 -2.81
C LEU A 162 -15.42 7.00 -3.47
N PRO A 163 -16.62 7.35 -3.97
CA PRO A 163 -17.51 6.40 -4.64
C PRO A 163 -16.82 5.79 -5.86
N TYR A 164 -17.21 4.58 -6.23
CA TYR A 164 -16.57 3.87 -7.34
C TYR A 164 -16.60 4.68 -8.63
N ARG A 165 -17.77 5.23 -8.98
CA ARG A 165 -17.93 6.13 -10.12
C ARG A 165 -18.27 7.52 -9.68
N GLY A 166 -17.60 8.50 -10.28
CA GLY A 166 -17.92 9.91 -10.11
C GLY A 166 -19.18 10.33 -10.86
N ALA A 167 -19.75 11.46 -10.46
CA ALA A 167 -20.92 12.04 -11.11
C ALA A 167 -20.59 12.61 -12.51
N ALA A 168 -19.33 12.90 -12.81
CA ALA A 168 -18.85 13.55 -14.02
C ALA A 168 -17.71 12.78 -14.69
N SER A 169 -17.76 11.45 -14.68
CA SER A 169 -16.72 10.62 -15.30
C SER A 169 -16.61 10.90 -16.80
N THR A 170 -15.44 11.37 -17.24
CA THR A 170 -15.08 11.59 -18.65
C THR A 170 -13.69 11.02 -18.94
N THR A 171 -13.41 10.71 -20.22
CA THR A 171 -12.12 10.18 -20.66
C THR A 171 -10.96 11.16 -20.45
N ASP A 172 -11.24 12.47 -20.40
CA ASP A 172 -10.26 13.54 -20.20
C ASP A 172 -10.39 14.16 -18.80
N TYR A 173 -10.72 13.35 -17.84
CA TYR A 173 -11.04 13.81 -16.50
C TYR A 173 -9.89 14.59 -15.84
N VAL A 174 -10.22 15.79 -15.38
CA VAL A 174 -9.38 16.61 -14.50
C VAL A 174 -10.00 16.54 -13.09
N PRO A 175 -9.23 16.28 -12.02
CA PRO A 175 -9.76 16.21 -10.67
C PRO A 175 -10.61 17.43 -10.30
N GLY A 176 -11.80 17.18 -9.79
CA GLY A 176 -12.76 18.21 -9.39
C GLY A 176 -13.93 17.63 -8.59
N PRO A 177 -14.87 18.48 -8.18
CA PRO A 177 -16.07 18.05 -7.45
C PRO A 177 -16.82 16.93 -8.18
N GLY A 178 -17.23 15.91 -7.44
CA GLY A 178 -17.97 14.76 -8.00
C GLY A 178 -17.09 13.66 -8.62
N MET A 179 -15.77 13.74 -8.45
CA MET A 179 -14.88 12.67 -8.89
C MET A 179 -15.17 11.34 -8.17
N GLY A 180 -14.88 10.23 -8.85
CA GLY A 180 -14.93 8.90 -8.30
C GLY A 180 -13.56 8.22 -8.23
N PHE A 181 -13.57 6.97 -7.76
CA PHE A 181 -12.37 6.14 -7.62
C PHE A 181 -11.70 5.87 -8.97
N GLU A 182 -12.49 5.53 -10.01
CA GLU A 182 -11.96 5.31 -11.36
C GLU A 182 -11.24 6.56 -11.90
N ASP A 183 -11.80 7.75 -11.65
CA ASP A 183 -11.22 9.02 -12.10
C ASP A 183 -9.87 9.30 -11.41
N ALA A 184 -9.81 9.08 -10.10
CA ALA A 184 -8.60 9.27 -9.30
C ALA A 184 -7.47 8.32 -9.73
N VAL A 185 -7.79 7.04 -9.94
CA VAL A 185 -6.83 6.04 -10.42
C VAL A 185 -6.33 6.39 -11.81
N ALA A 186 -7.23 6.76 -12.73
CA ALA A 186 -6.86 7.15 -14.09
C ALA A 186 -5.95 8.40 -14.09
N TYR A 187 -6.22 9.36 -13.22
CA TYR A 187 -5.38 10.56 -13.06
C TYR A 187 -3.97 10.20 -12.54
N ARG A 188 -3.88 9.41 -11.48
CA ARG A 188 -2.59 8.98 -10.93
C ARG A 188 -1.82 8.07 -11.88
N LYS A 189 -2.50 7.21 -12.63
CA LYS A 189 -1.86 6.37 -13.66
C LYS A 189 -1.12 7.23 -14.70
N ARG A 190 -1.73 8.33 -15.16
CA ARG A 190 -1.08 9.27 -16.09
C ARG A 190 0.17 9.95 -15.50
N GLN A 191 0.22 10.11 -14.18
CA GLN A 191 1.38 10.62 -13.45
C GLN A 191 2.42 9.52 -13.12
N GLY A 192 2.23 8.29 -13.61
CA GLY A 192 3.19 7.18 -13.42
C GLY A 192 3.04 6.40 -12.13
N TYR A 193 1.99 6.65 -11.33
CA TYR A 193 1.69 5.88 -10.13
C TYR A 193 1.29 4.45 -10.46
N ASN A 194 1.63 3.53 -9.56
CA ASN A 194 1.35 2.11 -9.67
C ASN A 194 0.85 1.49 -8.37
N SER A 195 0.56 2.32 -7.37
CA SER A 195 0.08 1.88 -6.07
C SER A 195 -0.78 2.95 -5.39
N VAL A 196 -1.67 2.49 -4.52
CA VAL A 196 -2.39 3.32 -3.54
C VAL A 196 -2.44 2.60 -2.21
N SER A 197 -2.36 3.34 -1.11
CA SER A 197 -2.52 2.82 0.25
C SER A 197 -3.96 3.06 0.71
N MET A 198 -4.67 1.99 1.08
CA MET A 198 -6.06 2.06 1.52
C MET A 198 -6.30 1.17 2.73
N ILE A 199 -7.15 1.62 3.65
CA ILE A 199 -7.60 0.85 4.81
C ILE A 199 -8.95 0.21 4.47
N ALA A 200 -9.05 -1.10 4.62
CA ALA A 200 -10.27 -1.84 4.31
C ALA A 200 -11.45 -1.41 5.21
N CYS A 201 -11.20 -1.14 6.49
CA CYS A 201 -12.20 -0.63 7.43
C CYS A 201 -11.72 0.71 8.02
N PHE A 202 -11.99 1.80 7.34
CA PHE A 202 -11.60 3.15 7.74
C PHE A 202 -12.80 4.11 7.72
N PRO A 203 -12.84 5.06 8.63
CA PRO A 203 -12.17 5.09 9.92
C PRO A 203 -12.82 4.14 10.93
N ASN A 204 -12.38 4.19 12.16
CA ASN A 204 -12.67 3.26 13.23
C ASN A 204 -13.90 3.57 14.08
N TRP A 205 -14.40 4.78 14.05
CA TRP A 205 -15.62 5.14 14.77
C TRP A 205 -16.83 4.87 13.89
N GLU A 206 -17.57 3.97 14.33
CA GLU A 206 -18.64 3.35 13.61
C GLU A 206 -19.99 3.83 14.02
N SER A 207 -20.07 4.67 15.00
CA SER A 207 -21.32 4.83 15.69
C SER A 207 -22.04 6.11 15.40
N ASP A 208 -23.35 6.02 15.45
CA ASP A 208 -24.27 7.14 15.61
C ASP A 208 -24.25 7.66 17.06
N CYS A 209 -23.35 7.13 17.91
CA CYS A 209 -23.26 7.45 19.32
C CYS A 209 -22.20 8.50 19.59
N ASN A 210 -22.48 9.38 20.53
CA ASN A 210 -21.48 10.26 21.11
C ASN A 210 -20.54 9.40 21.98
N PRO A 211 -19.23 9.33 21.70
CA PRO A 211 -18.30 8.52 22.49
C PRO A 211 -18.26 8.90 23.97
N SER A 212 -18.54 10.14 24.31
CA SER A 212 -18.59 10.60 25.71
C SER A 212 -19.74 9.99 26.52
N THR A 213 -20.73 9.39 25.86
CA THR A 213 -21.85 8.71 26.53
C THR A 213 -21.71 7.20 26.53
N TYR A 214 -20.58 6.67 26.01
CA TYR A 214 -20.39 5.28 25.76
C TYR A 214 -19.37 4.68 26.73
N ALA A 215 -19.84 4.30 27.91
CA ALA A 215 -19.11 3.42 28.81
C ALA A 215 -19.84 2.07 28.86
N ASP A 216 -19.08 0.98 28.84
CA ASP A 216 -19.65 -0.30 29.21
C ASP A 216 -19.99 -0.33 30.71
N GLU A 217 -20.57 -1.43 31.16
CA GLU A 217 -20.92 -1.63 32.57
C GLU A 217 -19.73 -1.59 33.55
N ASN A 218 -18.49 -1.67 33.01
CA ASN A 218 -17.24 -1.58 33.78
C ASN A 218 -16.61 -0.18 33.67
N GLY A 219 -17.26 0.78 33.01
CA GLY A 219 -16.73 2.13 32.81
C GLY A 219 -15.62 2.19 31.77
N ILE A 220 -15.45 1.15 30.94
CA ILE A 220 -14.47 1.12 29.88
C ILE A 220 -15.06 1.82 28.65
N TYR A 221 -14.49 2.95 28.32
CA TYR A 221 -14.79 3.65 27.07
C TYR A 221 -13.93 3.07 25.96
N PRO A 222 -14.48 2.69 24.82
CA PRO A 222 -13.73 2.63 23.60
C PRO A 222 -13.35 4.06 23.23
N ARG A 223 -12.32 4.58 23.90
CA ARG A 223 -11.83 5.93 23.63
C ARG A 223 -11.29 5.99 22.22
N ASN A 224 -11.97 6.74 21.45
CA ASN A 224 -11.55 7.14 20.14
C ASN A 224 -10.48 8.23 20.27
N ALA A 225 -9.29 8.03 19.74
CA ALA A 225 -8.23 9.05 19.73
C ALA A 225 -8.67 10.35 19.09
N TRP A 226 -9.66 10.27 18.23
CA TRP A 226 -10.20 11.35 17.44
C TRP A 226 -11.04 12.36 18.25
N GLU A 227 -11.38 12.08 19.50
CA GLU A 227 -11.95 13.08 20.40
C GLU A 227 -11.07 14.34 20.55
N LYS A 228 -9.80 14.23 20.25
CA LYS A 228 -8.84 15.34 20.32
C LYS A 228 -8.59 16.04 18.99
N PHE A 229 -9.08 15.48 17.90
CA PHE A 229 -8.90 16.02 16.56
C PHE A 229 -10.27 16.30 15.96
N ASP A 230 -10.47 17.46 15.41
CA ASP A 230 -11.74 17.97 14.85
C ASP A 230 -12.24 17.19 13.61
N TYR A 231 -12.30 15.86 13.71
CA TYR A 231 -12.97 15.00 12.70
C TYR A 231 -14.49 14.97 12.89
N TYR A 232 -15.00 15.92 13.62
CA TYR A 232 -16.41 16.12 13.85
C TYR A 232 -17.02 16.93 12.71
N THR A 233 -18.30 16.71 12.48
CA THR A 233 -19.10 17.70 11.75
C THR A 233 -19.01 19.07 12.45
N LYS A 234 -19.37 20.14 11.76
CA LYS A 234 -19.46 21.50 12.36
C LYS A 234 -20.29 21.55 13.66
N GLU A 235 -21.19 20.57 13.86
CA GLU A 235 -21.99 20.41 15.07
C GLU A 235 -21.30 19.56 16.16
N GLY A 236 -20.05 19.16 15.98
CA GLY A 236 -19.30 18.36 16.96
C GLY A 236 -19.77 16.91 17.07
N LYS A 237 -20.40 16.35 16.04
CA LYS A 237 -20.91 14.97 16.03
C LYS A 237 -20.07 14.07 15.14
N PHE A 238 -19.79 12.85 15.59
CA PHE A 238 -19.23 11.83 14.73
C PHE A 238 -20.18 11.47 13.60
N THR A 239 -19.63 11.22 12.43
CA THR A 239 -20.43 10.73 11.34
C THR A 239 -20.20 9.22 11.19
N ALA A 240 -21.20 8.43 11.51
CA ALA A 240 -21.22 6.99 11.24
C ALA A 240 -21.01 6.64 9.76
N LYS A 241 -21.16 7.61 8.88
CA LYS A 241 -20.89 7.49 7.43
C LYS A 241 -19.46 7.07 7.14
N ASN A 242 -18.50 7.43 7.98
CA ASN A 242 -17.11 7.20 7.72
C ASN A 242 -16.74 5.72 7.56
N MET A 243 -17.41 4.81 8.28
CA MET A 243 -17.22 3.37 8.14
C MET A 243 -18.04 2.74 7.01
N ARG A 244 -18.87 3.49 6.33
CA ARG A 244 -19.77 2.96 5.31
C ARG A 244 -19.17 3.04 3.91
N ASP A 245 -19.59 2.13 3.06
CA ASP A 245 -19.37 2.22 1.62
C ASP A 245 -20.33 3.26 0.98
N GLU A 246 -20.26 3.42 -0.32
CA GLU A 246 -21.11 4.35 -1.09
C GLU A 246 -22.61 3.97 -1.08
N TYR A 247 -22.95 2.73 -0.72
CA TYR A 247 -24.33 2.23 -0.62
C TYR A 247 -24.87 2.29 0.82
N GLY A 248 -24.07 2.72 1.77
CA GLY A 248 -24.41 2.81 3.18
C GLY A 248 -24.18 1.56 3.99
N ASN A 249 -23.53 0.53 3.43
CA ASN A 249 -23.20 -0.69 4.13
C ASN A 249 -22.04 -0.44 5.11
N ARG A 250 -22.11 -1.04 6.29
CA ARG A 250 -21.02 -1.10 7.28
C ARG A 250 -20.24 -2.40 7.11
N PRO A 251 -18.92 -2.43 7.40
CA PRO A 251 -18.12 -3.65 7.31
C PRO A 251 -18.52 -4.74 8.30
N PHE A 252 -19.10 -4.34 9.44
CA PHE A 252 -19.61 -5.23 10.49
C PHE A 252 -21.00 -4.82 10.92
N GLU A 253 -21.78 -5.76 11.44
CA GLU A 253 -23.00 -5.45 12.15
C GLU A 253 -22.70 -4.75 13.48
N MET A 254 -23.73 -4.28 14.19
CA MET A 254 -23.59 -3.64 15.49
C MET A 254 -23.96 -4.60 16.61
N LEU A 255 -23.25 -4.52 17.73
CA LEU A 255 -23.61 -5.25 18.94
C LEU A 255 -25.01 -4.83 19.41
N GLU A 256 -25.88 -5.80 19.65
CA GLU A 256 -27.26 -5.54 20.07
C GLU A 256 -27.33 -4.76 21.40
N LYS A 257 -26.46 -5.11 22.34
CA LYS A 257 -26.43 -4.53 23.69
C LYS A 257 -25.68 -3.20 23.76
N HIS A 258 -24.84 -2.91 22.80
CA HIS A 258 -23.94 -1.74 22.78
C HIS A 258 -24.04 -1.03 21.45
N LYS A 259 -25.10 -0.22 21.30
CA LYS A 259 -25.31 0.57 20.08
C LYS A 259 -24.08 1.42 19.79
N GLY A 260 -23.54 1.27 18.58
CA GLY A 260 -22.37 2.01 18.13
C GLY A 260 -21.05 1.24 18.24
N VAL A 261 -21.05 0.04 18.80
CA VAL A 261 -19.89 -0.86 18.77
C VAL A 261 -20.09 -1.88 17.67
N ALA A 262 -19.08 -2.04 16.84
CA ALA A 262 -19.11 -3.05 15.80
C ALA A 262 -19.04 -4.45 16.40
N ASP A 263 -19.88 -5.35 15.91
CA ASP A 263 -19.78 -6.78 16.18
C ASP A 263 -18.75 -7.41 15.23
N PHE A 264 -17.50 -7.44 15.67
CA PHE A 264 -16.38 -7.94 14.86
C PHE A 264 -16.44 -9.44 14.55
N ASP A 265 -17.39 -10.16 15.14
CA ASP A 265 -17.68 -11.54 14.79
C ASP A 265 -18.90 -11.68 13.86
N ARG A 266 -19.47 -10.55 13.39
CA ARG A 266 -20.56 -10.49 12.39
C ARG A 266 -20.18 -9.57 11.25
N ILE A 267 -19.36 -10.08 10.34
CA ILE A 267 -18.92 -9.35 9.15
C ILE A 267 -20.08 -9.17 8.16
N ASN A 268 -20.10 -8.06 7.43
CA ASN A 268 -21.08 -7.78 6.40
C ASN A 268 -20.46 -7.90 4.99
N PRO A 269 -20.72 -8.99 4.26
CA PRO A 269 -20.17 -9.19 2.92
C PRO A 269 -20.50 -8.10 1.91
N GLU A 270 -21.66 -7.44 2.04
CA GLU A 270 -22.10 -6.41 1.07
C GLU A 270 -21.14 -5.20 1.04
N TYR A 271 -20.58 -4.81 2.19
CA TYR A 271 -19.52 -3.80 2.25
C TYR A 271 -18.30 -4.23 1.41
N PHE A 272 -17.87 -5.47 1.57
CA PHE A 272 -16.68 -5.98 0.87
C PHE A 272 -16.91 -6.23 -0.61
N LYS A 273 -18.14 -6.45 -1.07
CA LYS A 273 -18.48 -6.49 -2.50
C LYS A 273 -18.29 -5.12 -3.17
N SER A 274 -18.49 -4.02 -2.42
CA SER A 274 -18.15 -2.68 -2.88
C SER A 274 -16.63 -2.52 -3.02
N LEU A 275 -15.87 -2.95 -2.01
CA LEU A 275 -14.40 -2.92 -2.07
C LEU A 275 -13.83 -3.83 -3.16
N ASP A 276 -14.45 -4.98 -3.44
CA ASP A 276 -14.05 -5.88 -4.54
C ASP A 276 -14.01 -5.19 -5.89
N LYS A 277 -14.97 -4.31 -6.18
CA LYS A 277 -15.00 -3.55 -7.44
C LYS A 277 -13.77 -2.66 -7.56
N LYS A 278 -13.38 -1.98 -6.47
CA LYS A 278 -12.21 -1.09 -6.41
C LYS A 278 -10.91 -1.89 -6.54
N MET A 279 -10.79 -3.02 -5.82
CA MET A 279 -9.61 -3.88 -5.87
C MET A 279 -9.42 -4.52 -7.24
N LYS A 280 -10.52 -4.98 -7.86
CA LYS A 280 -10.48 -5.51 -9.22
C LYS A 280 -10.04 -4.44 -10.22
N TYR A 281 -10.59 -3.24 -10.12
CA TYR A 281 -10.23 -2.13 -11.00
C TYR A 281 -8.74 -1.76 -10.86
N LEU A 282 -8.20 -1.67 -9.64
CA LEU A 282 -6.77 -1.46 -9.42
C LEU A 282 -5.92 -2.55 -10.10
N SER A 283 -6.32 -3.81 -9.94
CA SER A 283 -5.64 -4.94 -10.58
C SER A 283 -5.68 -4.85 -12.11
N ASP A 284 -6.84 -4.52 -12.68
CA ASP A 284 -7.02 -4.37 -14.13
C ASP A 284 -6.19 -3.20 -14.69
N GLU A 285 -6.05 -2.11 -13.92
CA GLU A 285 -5.24 -0.94 -14.27
C GLU A 285 -3.73 -1.11 -14.00
N GLY A 286 -3.30 -2.27 -13.48
CA GLY A 286 -1.89 -2.59 -13.21
C GLY A 286 -1.35 -2.02 -11.92
N PHE A 287 -2.21 -1.59 -11.00
CA PHE A 287 -1.82 -1.14 -9.67
C PHE A 287 -1.58 -2.32 -8.72
N VAL A 288 -0.65 -2.11 -7.79
CA VAL A 288 -0.37 -3.01 -6.66
C VAL A 288 -0.68 -2.24 -5.37
N PRO A 289 -1.91 -2.30 -4.86
CA PRO A 289 -2.27 -1.55 -3.67
C PRO A 289 -1.59 -2.08 -2.41
N LEU A 290 -1.28 -1.17 -1.48
CA LEU A 290 -1.10 -1.49 -0.07
C LEU A 290 -2.49 -1.55 0.57
N LEU A 291 -2.94 -2.77 0.91
CA LEU A 291 -4.21 -3.00 1.57
C LEU A 291 -3.99 -3.21 3.06
N GLU A 292 -4.48 -2.28 3.87
CA GLU A 292 -4.43 -2.33 5.31
C GLU A 292 -5.75 -2.86 5.88
N THR A 293 -5.68 -3.56 7.00
CA THR A 293 -6.86 -4.21 7.61
C THR A 293 -7.81 -3.20 8.22
N VAL A 294 -7.37 -2.56 9.29
CA VAL A 294 -8.10 -1.54 10.07
C VAL A 294 -7.13 -0.51 10.60
N ARG A 295 -7.66 0.60 11.06
CA ARG A 295 -6.92 1.54 11.88
C ARG A 295 -6.87 1.08 13.35
N ARG A 296 -5.79 1.43 14.05
CA ARG A 296 -5.57 1.14 15.48
C ARG A 296 -6.75 1.45 16.39
N ASP A 297 -7.53 2.45 16.03
CA ASP A 297 -8.60 2.99 16.87
C ASP A 297 -9.79 2.03 17.03
N ASN A 298 -9.98 1.09 16.11
CA ASN A 298 -10.98 0.01 16.24
C ASN A 298 -10.58 -1.03 17.31
N CYS A 299 -9.32 -1.16 17.56
CA CYS A 299 -8.78 -2.33 18.24
C CYS A 299 -9.02 -2.35 19.76
N PRO A 300 -9.06 -1.21 20.47
CA PRO A 300 -9.47 -1.22 21.89
C PRO A 300 -10.87 -1.78 22.09
N THR A 301 -11.82 -1.41 21.24
CA THR A 301 -13.18 -1.95 21.23
C THR A 301 -13.17 -3.45 20.93
N TRP A 302 -12.35 -3.88 19.97
CA TRP A 302 -12.20 -5.29 19.62
C TRP A 302 -11.75 -6.12 20.82
N LYS A 303 -10.72 -5.67 21.52
CA LYS A 303 -10.21 -6.34 22.72
C LYS A 303 -11.23 -6.34 23.87
N ALA A 304 -11.99 -5.25 24.04
CA ALA A 304 -12.93 -5.12 25.16
C ALA A 304 -14.10 -6.11 25.09
N TYR A 305 -14.54 -6.50 23.89
CA TYR A 305 -15.75 -7.31 23.70
C TYR A 305 -15.50 -8.67 23.08
N PHE A 306 -14.30 -8.96 22.59
CA PHE A 306 -13.97 -10.19 21.87
C PHE A 306 -12.64 -10.79 22.34
N ASP A 307 -12.44 -12.08 22.07
CA ASP A 307 -11.10 -12.69 22.10
C ASP A 307 -10.29 -12.12 20.95
N PHE A 308 -9.50 -11.08 21.25
CA PHE A 308 -8.81 -10.26 20.25
C PHE A 308 -7.98 -11.12 19.30
N ASN A 309 -7.16 -12.05 19.84
CA ASN A 309 -6.29 -12.86 19.01
C ASN A 309 -7.05 -13.71 17.99
N LYS A 310 -8.18 -14.30 18.41
CA LYS A 310 -8.98 -15.16 17.52
C LYS A 310 -9.83 -14.36 16.54
N SER A 311 -10.54 -13.35 17.06
CA SER A 311 -11.45 -12.54 16.25
C SER A 311 -10.67 -11.69 15.23
N TYR A 312 -9.58 -11.05 15.65
CA TYR A 312 -8.74 -10.27 14.76
C TYR A 312 -8.05 -11.14 13.69
N ALA A 313 -7.49 -12.29 14.08
CA ALA A 313 -6.90 -13.22 13.12
C ALA A 313 -7.92 -13.77 12.09
N ARG A 314 -9.18 -13.95 12.49
CA ARG A 314 -10.27 -14.34 11.58
C ARG A 314 -10.53 -13.23 10.55
N TYR A 315 -10.58 -11.99 10.99
CA TYR A 315 -10.75 -10.85 10.10
C TYR A 315 -9.57 -10.69 9.13
N VAL A 316 -8.33 -10.78 9.63
CA VAL A 316 -7.12 -10.79 8.79
C VAL A 316 -7.21 -11.90 7.74
N GLN A 317 -7.61 -13.12 8.16
CA GLN A 317 -7.80 -14.24 7.23
C GLN A 317 -8.90 -13.99 6.22
N TYR A 318 -9.99 -13.37 6.61
CA TYR A 318 -11.07 -13.01 5.69
C TYR A 318 -10.57 -12.09 4.56
N LEU A 319 -9.80 -11.05 4.91
CA LEU A 319 -9.22 -10.15 3.92
C LEU A 319 -8.18 -10.85 3.03
N ILE A 320 -7.32 -11.69 3.60
CA ILE A 320 -6.35 -12.47 2.83
C ILE A 320 -7.06 -13.45 1.89
N SER A 321 -8.12 -14.12 2.33
CA SER A 321 -8.91 -15.00 1.48
C SER A 321 -9.59 -14.25 0.34
N ARG A 322 -10.06 -13.03 0.61
CA ARG A 322 -10.79 -12.22 -0.37
C ARG A 322 -9.87 -11.51 -1.35
N TYR A 323 -8.70 -11.03 -0.91
CA TYR A 323 -7.82 -10.17 -1.71
C TYR A 323 -6.44 -10.79 -2.01
N GLY A 324 -6.06 -11.87 -1.37
CA GLY A 324 -4.75 -12.51 -1.57
C GLY A 324 -4.56 -13.16 -2.95
N ALA A 325 -5.59 -13.24 -3.78
CA ALA A 325 -5.48 -13.64 -5.19
C ALA A 325 -5.29 -12.44 -6.14
N TYR A 326 -5.09 -11.23 -5.60
CA TYR A 326 -4.64 -10.05 -6.32
C TYR A 326 -3.17 -9.74 -5.99
N ASN A 327 -2.52 -9.00 -6.86
CA ASN A 327 -1.19 -8.48 -6.59
C ASN A 327 -1.29 -7.33 -5.59
N ILE A 328 -0.98 -7.57 -4.32
CA ILE A 328 -1.10 -6.60 -3.21
C ILE A 328 0.14 -6.61 -2.33
N ILE A 329 0.38 -5.52 -1.63
CA ILE A 329 1.13 -5.50 -0.37
C ILE A 329 0.08 -5.53 0.75
N PHE A 330 0.20 -6.46 1.69
CA PHE A 330 -0.76 -6.59 2.78
C PHE A 330 -0.21 -5.94 4.05
N SER A 331 -1.03 -5.12 4.71
CA SER A 331 -0.71 -4.52 6.00
C SER A 331 -1.61 -5.09 7.08
N GLY A 332 -0.99 -5.75 8.06
CA GLY A 332 -1.72 -6.41 9.14
C GLY A 332 -2.43 -5.46 10.10
N ILE A 333 -2.06 -4.17 10.10
CA ILE A 333 -2.65 -3.10 10.91
C ILE A 333 -2.16 -1.74 10.41
N HIS A 334 -2.92 -0.68 10.61
CA HIS A 334 -2.48 0.69 10.51
C HIS A 334 -2.19 1.24 11.92
N LEU A 335 -0.92 1.23 12.33
CA LEU A 335 -0.47 1.56 13.69
C LEU A 335 0.47 2.78 13.68
N ASP A 336 0.08 3.84 12.98
CA ASP A 336 0.85 5.07 12.77
C ASP A 336 1.03 5.92 14.04
N TRP A 337 0.18 5.72 15.03
CA TRP A 337 0.21 6.43 16.30
C TRP A 337 -0.36 5.55 17.42
N ILE A 338 0.36 5.44 18.54
CA ILE A 338 -0.05 4.66 19.72
C ILE A 338 -0.13 5.62 20.89
N PRO A 339 -1.27 6.27 21.16
CA PRO A 339 -1.43 7.08 22.36
C PRO A 339 -1.44 6.18 23.59
N LYS A 340 -0.89 6.70 24.69
CA LYS A 340 -0.78 5.96 25.97
C LYS A 340 -2.15 5.52 26.53
N GLU A 341 -3.20 6.18 26.09
CA GLU A 341 -4.56 5.91 26.50
C GLU A 341 -5.17 4.65 25.87
N TYR A 342 -4.56 4.10 24.81
CA TYR A 342 -5.02 2.86 24.20
C TYR A 342 -4.49 1.64 24.93
N SER A 343 -5.39 0.70 25.11
CA SER A 343 -5.10 -0.54 25.84
C SER A 343 -4.38 -1.60 25.00
N LEU A 344 -4.12 -1.33 23.71
CA LEU A 344 -3.42 -2.24 22.80
C LEU A 344 -2.02 -1.75 22.49
N THR A 345 -1.08 -2.69 22.56
CA THR A 345 0.34 -2.47 22.30
C THR A 345 0.76 -3.12 20.97
N ALA A 346 1.95 -2.78 20.47
CA ALA A 346 2.53 -3.47 19.33
C ALA A 346 2.69 -4.98 19.59
N ASP A 347 3.02 -5.38 20.83
CA ASP A 347 3.15 -6.80 21.20
C ASP A 347 1.84 -7.56 21.05
N GLU A 348 0.70 -6.99 21.46
CA GLU A 348 -0.61 -7.63 21.31
C GLU A 348 -0.99 -7.82 19.84
N PHE A 349 -0.67 -6.84 18.97
CA PHE A 349 -0.83 -7.02 17.52
C PHE A 349 0.10 -8.09 16.97
N ASN A 350 1.36 -8.11 17.43
CA ASN A 350 2.32 -9.13 17.03
C ASN A 350 1.84 -10.54 17.43
N GLU A 351 1.26 -10.69 18.60
CA GLU A 351 0.65 -11.95 19.07
C GLU A 351 -0.51 -12.38 18.17
N ALA A 352 -1.43 -11.47 17.85
CA ALA A 352 -2.59 -11.77 17.01
C ALA A 352 -2.19 -12.15 15.58
N LEU A 353 -1.23 -11.44 14.99
CA LEU A 353 -0.72 -11.74 13.65
C LEU A 353 0.13 -13.02 13.63
N THR A 354 0.86 -13.31 14.72
CA THR A 354 1.59 -14.58 14.87
C THR A 354 0.61 -15.75 15.06
N TYR A 355 -0.48 -15.55 15.79
CA TYR A 355 -1.57 -16.53 15.90
C TYR A 355 -2.20 -16.82 14.52
N HIS A 356 -2.48 -15.76 13.74
CA HIS A 356 -2.94 -15.90 12.36
C HIS A 356 -1.99 -16.76 11.54
N LEU A 357 -0.70 -16.40 11.54
CA LEU A 357 0.32 -17.12 10.75
C LEU A 357 0.40 -18.62 11.13
N LYS A 358 0.34 -18.93 12.43
CA LYS A 358 0.36 -20.33 12.92
C LYS A 358 -0.87 -21.12 12.48
N LYS A 359 -2.02 -20.47 12.45
CA LYS A 359 -3.30 -21.14 12.12
C LYS A 359 -3.50 -21.30 10.62
N TYR A 360 -3.22 -20.27 9.84
CA TYR A 360 -3.62 -20.18 8.41
C TYR A 360 -2.43 -20.20 7.45
N GLY A 361 -1.22 -19.96 7.95
CA GLY A 361 -0.02 -19.82 7.12
C GLY A 361 0.20 -18.40 6.59
N PRO A 362 1.29 -18.21 5.80
CA PRO A 362 1.59 -16.94 5.16
C PRO A 362 0.64 -16.66 4.00
N LEU A 363 0.71 -15.43 3.45
CA LEU A 363 0.00 -15.09 2.21
C LEU A 363 0.27 -16.16 1.14
N PRO A 364 -0.78 -16.65 0.47
CA PRO A 364 -0.69 -17.92 -0.26
C PRO A 364 0.22 -17.85 -1.50
N PHE A 365 0.39 -16.68 -2.09
CA PHE A 365 1.15 -16.51 -3.32
C PHE A 365 2.45 -15.70 -3.15
N GLY A 366 2.87 -15.46 -1.90
CA GLY A 366 4.19 -14.91 -1.55
C GLY A 366 4.29 -13.39 -1.61
N GLN A 367 3.17 -12.69 -1.56
CA GLN A 367 3.13 -11.23 -1.51
C GLN A 367 3.76 -10.71 -0.20
N PRO A 368 4.30 -9.47 -0.19
CA PRO A 368 4.84 -8.88 1.02
C PRO A 368 3.77 -8.64 2.09
N HIS A 369 4.14 -8.90 3.35
CA HIS A 369 3.35 -8.57 4.52
C HIS A 369 4.12 -7.55 5.37
N THR A 370 3.50 -6.43 5.63
CA THR A 370 4.07 -5.29 6.36
C THR A 370 3.05 -4.70 7.32
N THR A 371 3.32 -3.51 7.81
CA THR A 371 2.35 -2.64 8.48
C THR A 371 2.78 -1.20 8.33
N LEU A 372 1.83 -0.27 8.30
CA LEU A 372 2.10 1.14 8.46
C LEU A 372 2.25 1.42 9.96
N ILE A 373 3.32 2.12 10.36
CA ILE A 373 3.77 2.18 11.75
C ILE A 373 4.33 3.56 12.11
N ASN A 374 4.29 3.89 13.39
CA ASN A 374 5.04 5.02 13.94
C ASN A 374 6.53 4.65 14.08
N ASN A 375 7.44 5.48 13.61
CA ASN A 375 8.87 5.24 13.50
C ASN A 375 9.21 4.13 12.50
N SER A 376 9.46 2.90 12.95
CA SER A 376 9.76 1.78 12.07
C SER A 376 9.17 0.47 12.58
N THR A 377 8.88 -0.44 11.66
CA THR A 377 8.46 -1.79 12.01
C THR A 377 9.47 -2.52 12.88
N TYR A 378 10.76 -2.26 12.68
CA TYR A 378 11.81 -2.84 13.49
C TYR A 378 11.77 -2.36 14.94
N SER A 379 11.58 -1.06 15.17
CA SER A 379 11.50 -0.50 16.53
C SER A 379 10.28 -0.97 17.31
N GLN A 380 9.21 -1.41 16.62
CA GLN A 380 7.97 -1.83 17.26
C GLN A 380 7.84 -3.36 17.37
N PHE A 381 8.25 -4.09 16.35
CA PHE A 381 8.03 -5.55 16.26
C PHE A 381 9.33 -6.37 16.23
N GLY A 382 10.48 -5.72 16.05
CA GLY A 382 11.74 -6.42 15.84
C GLY A 382 11.89 -6.96 14.42
N HIS A 383 12.60 -8.09 14.28
CA HIS A 383 12.95 -8.68 12.99
C HIS A 383 12.95 -10.22 13.04
N GLY A 384 12.65 -10.85 11.91
CA GLY A 384 12.74 -12.29 11.74
C GLY A 384 11.84 -13.07 12.73
N LYS A 385 12.43 -13.84 13.63
CA LYS A 385 11.67 -14.67 14.57
C LYS A 385 10.83 -13.89 15.58
N GLN A 386 11.13 -12.62 15.82
CA GLN A 386 10.37 -11.75 16.71
C GLN A 386 9.01 -11.38 16.13
N CYS A 387 8.93 -11.25 14.80
CA CYS A 387 7.71 -10.96 14.04
C CYS A 387 7.64 -11.82 12.78
N PRO A 388 7.34 -13.13 12.90
CA PRO A 388 7.48 -14.10 11.80
C PRO A 388 6.51 -13.87 10.63
N TRP A 389 5.48 -13.06 10.83
CA TRP A 389 4.53 -12.68 9.79
C TRP A 389 5.04 -11.55 8.89
N LEU A 390 5.99 -10.72 9.38
CA LEU A 390 6.53 -9.58 8.67
C LEU A 390 7.57 -10.04 7.63
N THR A 391 7.42 -9.61 6.38
CA THR A 391 8.34 -9.91 5.29
C THR A 391 8.81 -8.68 4.52
N MET A 392 8.35 -7.51 4.92
CA MET A 392 8.75 -6.20 4.39
C MET A 392 8.73 -5.19 5.53
N HIS A 393 9.80 -4.41 5.67
CA HIS A 393 9.88 -3.34 6.65
C HIS A 393 9.30 -2.02 6.13
N SER A 394 8.86 -1.20 7.07
CA SER A 394 8.45 0.17 6.78
C SER A 394 8.98 1.15 7.83
N VAL A 395 9.14 2.38 7.41
CA VAL A 395 9.17 3.55 8.27
C VAL A 395 7.95 4.39 7.95
N GLY A 396 7.48 5.20 8.89
CA GLY A 396 6.32 6.06 8.63
C GLY A 396 5.95 6.95 9.80
N ASN A 397 5.05 7.87 9.54
CA ASN A 397 4.45 8.90 10.34
C ASN A 397 5.45 9.86 11.03
N LYS A 398 6.47 9.37 11.69
CA LYS A 398 7.51 10.18 12.35
C LYS A 398 8.82 9.37 12.42
N PRO A 399 9.95 10.03 12.28
CA PRO A 399 10.11 11.45 11.97
C PRO A 399 9.87 11.75 10.47
N ARG A 400 9.49 13.01 10.17
CA ARG A 400 9.36 13.54 8.80
C ARG A 400 10.52 14.47 8.46
N ASP A 401 11.73 14.08 8.82
CA ASP A 401 12.96 14.83 8.69
C ASP A 401 14.15 13.88 8.42
N HIS A 402 15.38 14.37 8.50
CA HIS A 402 16.60 13.60 8.25
C HIS A 402 16.70 12.27 9.01
N ARG A 403 16.10 12.17 10.21
CA ARG A 403 16.18 10.96 11.05
C ARG A 403 15.53 9.72 10.41
N VAL A 404 14.70 9.88 9.38
CA VAL A 404 14.20 8.78 8.56
C VAL A 404 15.33 8.02 7.88
N SER A 405 16.39 8.74 7.47
CA SER A 405 17.58 8.16 6.85
C SER A 405 18.23 7.12 7.74
N ASP A 406 18.45 7.45 9.02
CA ASP A 406 19.08 6.53 9.99
C ASP A 406 18.23 5.27 10.17
N SER A 407 16.91 5.44 10.28
CA SER A 407 15.98 4.31 10.39
C SER A 407 16.04 3.38 9.18
N LEU A 408 16.08 3.91 7.97
CA LEU A 408 16.16 3.11 6.74
C LEU A 408 17.51 2.39 6.59
N GLN A 409 18.61 3.04 6.98
CA GLN A 409 19.93 2.40 7.00
C GLN A 409 19.99 1.23 8.01
N ILE A 410 19.38 1.39 9.18
CA ILE A 410 19.24 0.30 10.15
C ILE A 410 18.49 -0.87 9.51
N LEU A 411 17.33 -0.61 8.88
CA LEU A 411 16.52 -1.64 8.22
C LEU A 411 17.28 -2.34 7.10
N PHE A 412 18.04 -1.59 6.30
CA PHE A 412 18.85 -2.13 5.21
C PHE A 412 19.91 -3.13 5.71
N ASN A 413 20.50 -2.88 6.87
CA ASN A 413 21.57 -3.69 7.44
C ASN A 413 21.10 -4.92 8.22
N LEU A 414 19.80 -5.11 8.43
CA LEU A 414 19.24 -6.29 9.10
C LEU A 414 19.48 -7.58 8.29
N LYS A 415 19.65 -8.71 8.99
CA LYS A 415 19.85 -10.02 8.38
C LYS A 415 18.84 -11.04 8.92
N PRO A 416 18.17 -11.81 8.06
CA PRO A 416 18.19 -11.74 6.60
C PRO A 416 17.62 -10.40 6.08
N PRO A 417 18.00 -9.94 4.87
CA PRO A 417 17.49 -8.67 4.35
C PRO A 417 16.00 -8.77 4.01
N TYR A 418 15.27 -7.70 4.30
CA TYR A 418 13.88 -7.50 3.87
C TYR A 418 13.75 -6.19 3.09
N PRO A 419 12.88 -6.11 2.08
CA PRO A 419 12.58 -4.85 1.43
C PRO A 419 12.11 -3.80 2.45
N ALA A 420 12.47 -2.54 2.24
CA ALA A 420 12.07 -1.44 3.10
C ALA A 420 11.55 -0.26 2.29
N ILE A 421 10.65 0.53 2.90
CA ILE A 421 10.03 1.70 2.30
C ILE A 421 9.63 2.72 3.37
N ASN A 422 9.52 3.99 2.97
CA ASN A 422 8.84 5.03 3.74
C ASN A 422 7.38 5.14 3.28
N PHE A 423 6.42 4.68 4.11
CA PHE A 423 4.99 4.70 3.77
C PHE A 423 4.28 5.99 4.15
N GLU A 424 4.80 6.73 5.14
CA GLU A 424 4.22 8.01 5.56
C GLU A 424 5.30 9.10 5.67
N PRO A 425 5.76 9.61 4.52
CA PRO A 425 6.74 10.68 4.48
C PRO A 425 6.13 12.03 4.88
N TYR A 426 6.82 13.11 4.56
CA TYR A 426 6.28 14.45 4.60
C TYR A 426 5.02 14.56 3.73
N TYR A 427 3.93 15.08 4.29
CA TYR A 427 2.67 15.29 3.58
C TYR A 427 2.54 16.73 3.12
N THR A 428 2.49 16.93 1.82
CA THR A 428 2.30 18.25 1.21
C THR A 428 0.96 18.86 1.64
N GLY A 429 0.97 20.13 2.04
CA GLY A 429 -0.20 20.85 2.48
C GLY A 429 -0.59 20.62 3.94
N TRP A 430 0.22 19.93 4.71
CA TRP A 430 -0.04 19.67 6.14
C TRP A 430 0.60 20.73 7.05
N ASP A 431 0.23 21.96 6.87
CA ASP A 431 0.80 23.16 7.52
C ASP A 431 0.42 23.35 9.00
N HIS A 432 -0.41 22.46 9.56
CA HIS A 432 -0.86 22.49 10.96
C HIS A 432 -0.11 21.53 11.88
N GLU A 433 0.76 20.69 11.34
CA GLU A 433 1.57 19.74 12.13
C GLU A 433 2.62 20.49 12.98
N ILE A 434 2.83 20.05 14.22
CA ILE A 434 3.74 20.72 15.16
C ILE A 434 5.20 20.39 14.84
N ASN A 435 5.48 19.19 14.33
CA ASN A 435 6.84 18.67 14.10
C ASN A 435 7.23 18.75 12.62
N MET A 436 7.16 19.94 12.05
CA MET A 436 7.56 20.18 10.66
C MET A 436 9.09 20.23 10.52
N PRO A 437 9.64 19.86 9.35
CA PRO A 437 11.06 20.01 9.08
C PRO A 437 11.53 21.45 9.32
N ASN A 438 12.69 21.63 9.95
CA ASN A 438 13.26 22.92 10.34
C ASN A 438 12.35 23.79 11.25
N GLY A 439 11.22 23.26 11.75
CA GLY A 439 10.21 24.05 12.45
C GLY A 439 9.40 24.98 11.56
N GLU A 440 9.52 24.85 10.26
CA GLU A 440 8.81 25.67 9.27
C GLU A 440 7.39 25.14 9.01
N ARG A 441 6.50 26.06 8.60
CA ARG A 441 5.12 25.72 8.17
C ARG A 441 4.84 26.37 6.81
N PRO A 442 5.35 25.81 5.72
CA PRO A 442 5.15 26.40 4.41
C PRO A 442 3.68 26.32 4.01
N SER A 443 3.23 27.32 3.24
CA SER A 443 1.90 27.28 2.65
C SER A 443 1.75 26.09 1.74
N ALA A 444 0.55 25.50 1.73
CA ALA A 444 0.23 24.32 0.92
C ALA A 444 0.59 24.52 -0.56
N ASN A 445 1.24 23.51 -1.14
CA ASN A 445 1.70 23.50 -2.53
C ASN A 445 2.64 24.67 -2.91
N SER A 446 3.27 25.33 -1.91
CA SER A 446 4.32 26.32 -2.17
C SER A 446 5.63 25.62 -2.59
N PRO A 447 6.58 26.36 -3.20
CA PRO A 447 7.87 25.77 -3.56
C PRO A 447 8.59 25.09 -2.39
N ARG A 448 8.48 25.64 -1.18
CA ARG A 448 9.10 25.08 0.04
C ARG A 448 8.37 23.81 0.53
N ASP A 449 7.05 23.79 0.49
CA ASP A 449 6.22 22.62 0.83
C ASP A 449 6.51 21.45 -0.13
N ASN A 450 6.55 21.74 -1.42
CA ASN A 450 6.87 20.77 -2.47
C ASN A 450 8.32 20.27 -2.37
N TYR A 451 9.25 21.15 -1.99
CA TYR A 451 10.64 20.78 -1.75
C TYR A 451 10.78 19.79 -0.59
N PHE A 452 10.12 19.99 0.54
CA PHE A 452 10.19 19.05 1.66
C PHE A 452 9.70 17.64 1.26
N SER A 453 8.62 17.58 0.47
CA SER A 453 8.17 16.29 -0.08
C SER A 453 9.25 15.65 -0.95
N ARG A 454 9.88 16.42 -1.85
CA ARG A 454 10.92 15.93 -2.75
C ARG A 454 12.19 15.52 -2.01
N ALA A 455 12.67 16.32 -1.07
CA ALA A 455 13.85 16.01 -0.27
C ALA A 455 13.68 14.69 0.49
N GLN A 456 12.51 14.47 1.09
CA GLN A 456 12.25 13.23 1.80
C GLN A 456 12.07 12.01 0.87
N MET A 457 11.54 12.19 -0.36
CA MET A 457 11.49 11.12 -1.37
C MET A 457 12.88 10.59 -1.69
N TYR A 458 13.78 11.48 -2.12
CA TYR A 458 15.14 11.10 -2.52
C TYR A 458 15.97 10.63 -1.32
N GLY A 459 15.91 11.34 -0.20
CA GLY A 459 16.60 10.96 1.02
C GLY A 459 16.18 9.58 1.55
N SER A 460 14.88 9.26 1.52
CA SER A 460 14.38 7.93 1.91
C SER A 460 14.89 6.82 1.01
N VAL A 461 14.80 7.00 -0.31
CA VAL A 461 15.23 5.95 -1.26
C VAL A 461 16.74 5.75 -1.19
N LEU A 462 17.53 6.83 -1.15
CA LEU A 462 18.99 6.76 -1.11
C LEU A 462 19.59 6.43 0.27
N SER A 463 18.73 6.16 1.24
CA SER A 463 19.09 5.63 2.56
C SER A 463 18.74 4.14 2.75
N GLY A 464 18.26 3.47 1.69
CA GLY A 464 17.91 2.04 1.73
C GLY A 464 16.45 1.72 1.47
N GLY A 465 15.59 2.72 1.23
CA GLY A 465 14.17 2.55 0.87
C GLY A 465 13.95 2.09 -0.57
N LEU A 466 14.64 1.02 -1.00
CA LEU A 466 14.68 0.58 -2.40
C LEU A 466 13.37 -0.02 -2.93
N SER A 467 12.37 -0.22 -2.09
CA SER A 467 11.05 -0.70 -2.56
C SER A 467 10.25 0.37 -3.28
N GLY A 468 10.62 1.64 -3.13
CA GLY A 468 9.92 2.78 -3.71
C GLY A 468 9.62 3.87 -2.70
N HIS A 469 8.57 4.65 -2.97
CA HIS A 469 8.12 5.71 -2.10
C HIS A 469 6.60 5.89 -2.19
N VAL A 470 5.99 6.45 -1.14
CA VAL A 470 4.57 6.80 -1.11
C VAL A 470 4.44 8.31 -0.95
N HIS A 471 3.66 8.93 -1.80
CA HIS A 471 3.29 10.33 -1.69
C HIS A 471 2.10 10.48 -0.74
N GLY A 472 2.08 11.55 0.03
CA GLY A 472 0.97 11.90 0.89
C GLY A 472 0.65 13.39 0.83
N THR A 473 -0.60 13.72 1.08
CA THR A 473 -1.09 15.09 1.17
C THR A 473 -1.96 15.29 2.39
N SER A 474 -2.27 16.53 2.72
CA SER A 474 -3.24 16.87 3.76
C SER A 474 -4.65 16.30 3.53
N ALA A 475 -4.94 15.79 2.36
CA ALA A 475 -6.23 15.19 1.99
C ALA A 475 -6.23 13.65 2.01
N TYR A 476 -5.34 13.02 2.78
CA TYR A 476 -5.19 11.55 2.84
C TYR A 476 -6.46 10.80 3.29
N ASP A 477 -7.36 11.46 4.02
CA ASP A 477 -8.66 10.91 4.44
C ASP A 477 -9.74 11.03 3.36
N ILE A 478 -9.41 11.58 2.21
CA ILE A 478 -10.26 11.73 1.02
C ILE A 478 -11.56 12.47 1.33
N THR A 479 -11.58 13.76 1.08
CA THR A 479 -12.80 14.56 1.12
C THR A 479 -13.20 14.95 -0.30
N THR A 480 -14.28 14.35 -0.79
CA THR A 480 -14.82 14.59 -2.15
C THR A 480 -16.18 15.27 -2.13
N THR A 481 -16.78 15.46 -0.96
CA THR A 481 -18.09 16.07 -0.78
C THR A 481 -18.08 17.04 0.38
N GLY A 482 -18.72 18.20 0.22
CA GLY A 482 -18.85 19.20 1.28
C GLY A 482 -17.52 19.83 1.71
N GLU A 483 -17.48 20.36 2.91
CA GLU A 483 -16.27 20.88 3.53
C GLU A 483 -15.35 19.73 3.98
N PRO A 484 -14.03 19.89 3.87
CA PRO A 484 -13.08 18.90 4.36
C PRO A 484 -13.19 18.70 5.88
N ASP A 485 -13.50 17.50 6.33
CA ASP A 485 -13.62 17.15 7.74
C ASP A 485 -12.25 17.18 8.43
N GLY A 486 -11.87 18.31 9.03
CA GLY A 486 -10.56 18.48 9.66
C GLY A 486 -9.38 18.53 8.69
N MET A 487 -9.60 18.27 7.40
CA MET A 487 -8.62 18.44 6.33
C MET A 487 -8.76 19.83 5.72
N ARG A 488 -7.63 20.44 5.33
CA ARG A 488 -7.62 21.80 4.78
C ARG A 488 -7.92 21.87 3.29
N HIS A 489 -7.86 20.73 2.60
CA HIS A 489 -8.00 20.66 1.15
C HIS A 489 -8.94 19.54 0.76
N HIS A 490 -9.72 19.79 -0.28
CA HIS A 490 -10.43 18.73 -0.95
C HIS A 490 -9.46 17.79 -1.66
N PHE A 491 -9.82 16.52 -1.73
CA PHE A 491 -8.99 15.49 -2.37
C PHE A 491 -8.66 15.82 -3.84
N TRP A 492 -9.63 16.29 -4.62
CA TRP A 492 -9.40 16.70 -6.02
C TRP A 492 -8.44 17.88 -6.19
N ASP A 493 -8.29 18.74 -5.18
CA ASP A 493 -7.31 19.83 -5.23
C ASP A 493 -5.92 19.32 -4.85
N ALA A 494 -5.84 18.49 -3.80
CA ALA A 494 -4.59 17.87 -3.37
C ALA A 494 -3.99 16.93 -4.43
N LEU A 495 -4.81 16.25 -5.25
CA LEU A 495 -4.33 15.43 -6.37
C LEU A 495 -3.53 16.24 -7.39
N LYS A 496 -3.75 17.55 -7.49
CA LYS A 496 -3.09 18.48 -8.44
C LYS A 496 -1.83 19.14 -7.86
N PHE A 497 -1.45 18.87 -6.61
CA PHE A 497 -0.23 19.42 -6.02
C PHE A 497 0.99 19.01 -6.84
N GLU A 498 1.91 19.96 -7.02
CA GLU A 498 3.09 19.76 -7.85
C GLU A 498 3.99 18.64 -7.35
N SER A 499 4.07 18.46 -6.02
CA SER A 499 4.84 17.38 -5.39
C SER A 499 4.50 15.99 -5.90
N ALA A 500 3.26 15.77 -6.38
CA ALA A 500 2.84 14.50 -6.94
C ALA A 500 3.58 14.15 -8.25
N LEU A 501 4.01 15.15 -9.02
CA LEU A 501 4.76 14.92 -10.26
C LEU A 501 6.18 14.45 -9.99
N TYR A 502 6.77 14.82 -8.87
CA TYR A 502 8.15 14.43 -8.52
C TYR A 502 8.30 12.92 -8.33
N MET A 503 7.23 12.21 -8.02
CA MET A 503 7.22 10.75 -7.90
C MET A 503 7.62 10.05 -9.21
N GLN A 504 7.16 10.52 -10.37
CA GLN A 504 7.60 9.98 -11.65
C GLN A 504 9.07 10.31 -11.94
N TYR A 505 9.55 11.51 -11.55
CA TYR A 505 10.94 11.89 -11.73
C TYR A 505 11.88 11.07 -10.85
N LEU A 506 11.49 10.81 -9.60
CA LEU A 506 12.18 9.87 -8.72
C LEU A 506 12.30 8.48 -9.38
N LYS A 507 11.21 7.94 -9.93
CA LYS A 507 11.22 6.65 -10.63
C LYS A 507 12.15 6.65 -11.85
N MET A 508 12.09 7.69 -12.67
CA MET A 508 12.98 7.86 -13.83
C MET A 508 14.45 7.89 -13.43
N PHE A 509 14.76 8.59 -12.33
CA PHE A 509 16.10 8.67 -11.78
C PHE A 509 16.60 7.32 -11.28
N VAL A 510 15.85 6.66 -10.39
CA VAL A 510 16.23 5.38 -9.77
C VAL A 510 16.37 4.27 -10.81
N LEU A 511 15.43 4.17 -11.74
CA LEU A 511 15.43 3.14 -12.79
C LEU A 511 16.28 3.50 -14.02
N SER A 512 17.08 4.56 -13.96
CA SER A 512 17.89 5.04 -15.11
C SER A 512 18.88 4.01 -15.66
N GLU A 513 19.26 2.99 -14.87
CA GLU A 513 20.06 1.82 -15.29
C GLU A 513 19.28 0.50 -15.08
N GLY A 514 17.95 0.55 -15.25
CA GLY A 514 17.07 -0.61 -15.15
C GLY A 514 17.16 -1.29 -13.79
N LYS A 515 17.28 -2.62 -13.77
CA LYS A 515 17.32 -3.41 -12.53
C LYS A 515 18.59 -3.24 -11.69
N LYS A 516 19.59 -2.48 -12.17
CA LYS A 516 20.87 -2.30 -11.47
C LYS A 516 20.69 -1.59 -10.12
N TYR A 517 19.65 -0.73 -9.97
CA TYR A 517 19.35 -0.08 -8.71
C TYR A 517 19.13 -1.07 -7.55
N GLN A 518 18.66 -2.29 -7.83
CA GLN A 518 18.43 -3.31 -6.80
C GLN A 518 19.74 -3.78 -6.13
N GLN A 519 20.90 -3.48 -6.73
CA GLN A 519 22.22 -3.82 -6.20
C GLN A 519 22.86 -2.68 -5.42
N LEU A 520 22.18 -1.54 -5.31
CA LEU A 520 22.69 -0.39 -4.57
C LEU A 520 22.64 -0.63 -3.06
N GLU A 521 23.68 -0.15 -2.38
CA GLU A 521 23.81 -0.14 -0.92
C GLU A 521 24.07 1.30 -0.46
N PRO A 522 23.52 1.74 0.69
CA PRO A 522 23.87 3.05 1.27
C PRO A 522 25.37 3.15 1.49
N CYS A 523 25.97 4.25 1.08
CA CYS A 523 27.40 4.53 1.29
C CYS A 523 27.63 6.00 1.66
N LEU A 524 26.93 6.46 2.68
CA LEU A 524 26.98 7.86 3.15
C LEU A 524 28.34 8.22 3.76
N GLU A 525 29.04 7.26 4.33
CA GLU A 525 30.39 7.39 4.87
C GLU A 525 31.46 7.73 3.82
N ASN A 526 31.14 7.53 2.56
CA ASN A 526 32.01 7.87 1.43
C ASN A 526 31.83 9.31 0.93
N ILE A 527 30.93 10.10 1.54
CA ILE A 527 30.65 11.51 1.18
C ILE A 527 31.33 12.44 2.18
N ASN A 528 32.16 13.38 1.73
CA ASN A 528 32.83 14.32 2.60
C ASN A 528 32.80 15.75 2.05
N PRO A 529 32.13 16.70 2.74
CA PRO A 529 31.25 16.48 3.89
C PRO A 529 29.89 15.89 3.45
N GLN A 530 29.31 15.01 4.27
CA GLN A 530 27.98 14.46 4.06
C GLN A 530 26.88 15.45 4.47
N LYS A 531 27.19 16.31 5.45
CA LYS A 531 26.29 17.34 5.97
C LYS A 531 26.97 18.71 5.85
N ALA A 532 26.25 19.68 5.34
CA ALA A 532 26.74 21.06 5.37
C ALA A 532 26.88 21.55 6.82
N PRO A 533 27.90 22.41 7.14
CA PRO A 533 28.05 22.96 8.48
C PRO A 533 26.77 23.65 8.98
N GLY A 534 26.29 23.25 10.15
CA GLY A 534 25.10 23.83 10.76
C GLY A 534 23.75 23.24 10.29
N SER A 535 23.74 22.26 9.40
CA SER A 535 22.51 21.58 9.00
C SER A 535 21.82 20.89 10.16
N PRO A 536 20.52 21.15 10.40
CA PRO A 536 19.81 20.57 11.53
C PRO A 536 19.42 19.12 11.27
N GLU A 537 19.49 18.25 12.29
CA GLU A 537 19.00 16.87 12.19
C GLU A 537 17.47 16.78 11.96
N LYS A 538 16.73 17.75 12.49
CA LYS A 538 15.27 17.83 12.34
C LYS A 538 14.86 18.67 11.14
N GLY A 539 15.68 18.69 10.11
CA GLY A 539 15.47 19.42 8.88
C GLY A 539 15.44 18.53 7.65
N LEU A 540 15.41 19.19 6.51
CA LEU A 540 15.55 18.61 5.17
C LEU A 540 16.44 19.51 4.30
N ASP A 541 17.47 20.14 4.88
CA ASP A 541 18.41 21.01 4.18
C ASP A 541 19.85 20.64 4.50
N GLY A 542 20.70 20.69 3.49
CA GLY A 542 22.14 20.63 3.61
C GLY A 542 22.75 19.24 3.68
N TRP A 543 21.98 18.17 3.49
CA TRP A 543 22.51 16.81 3.46
C TRP A 543 22.75 16.31 2.04
N SER A 544 23.71 15.39 1.93
CA SER A 544 24.01 14.65 0.71
C SER A 544 23.84 13.17 0.94
N TYR A 545 23.28 12.48 -0.05
CA TYR A 545 22.98 11.05 -0.02
C TYR A 545 23.66 10.34 -1.17
N MET A 546 24.12 9.12 -0.94
CA MET A 546 24.68 8.26 -1.98
C MET A 546 24.36 6.79 -1.71
N MET A 547 23.91 6.10 -2.75
CA MET A 547 23.96 4.65 -2.82
C MET A 547 24.85 4.22 -3.97
N CYS A 548 25.61 3.15 -3.77
CA CYS A 548 26.50 2.63 -4.80
C CYS A 548 26.48 1.11 -4.83
N THR A 549 26.77 0.53 -6.00
CA THR A 549 27.00 -0.93 -6.09
C THR A 549 28.26 -1.31 -5.30
N PRO A 550 28.37 -2.55 -4.77
CA PRO A 550 29.59 -3.03 -4.11
C PRO A 550 30.84 -2.82 -4.96
N GLU A 551 30.74 -3.00 -6.26
CA GLU A 551 31.83 -2.84 -7.23
C GLU A 551 32.17 -1.40 -7.55
N LYS A 552 31.40 -0.41 -7.03
CA LYS A 552 31.54 1.03 -7.31
C LYS A 552 31.52 1.38 -8.81
N ASP A 553 30.77 0.61 -9.58
CA ASP A 553 30.59 0.80 -11.02
C ASP A 553 29.31 1.59 -11.37
N PHE A 554 28.45 1.79 -10.38
CA PHE A 554 27.22 2.59 -10.47
C PHE A 554 26.91 3.21 -9.11
N ALA A 555 26.56 4.51 -9.11
CA ALA A 555 26.07 5.22 -7.94
C ALA A 555 24.97 6.21 -8.31
N LEU A 556 24.05 6.41 -7.38
CA LEU A 556 23.03 7.46 -7.39
C LEU A 556 23.25 8.38 -6.18
N LEU A 557 23.14 9.69 -6.42
CA LEU A 557 23.35 10.73 -5.43
C LEU A 557 22.18 11.70 -5.39
N TYR A 558 21.96 12.30 -4.23
CA TYR A 558 21.05 13.42 -4.07
C TYR A 558 21.66 14.44 -3.10
N PHE A 559 21.46 15.71 -3.41
CA PHE A 559 21.96 16.86 -2.67
C PHE A 559 20.77 17.76 -2.37
N GLU A 560 20.53 18.01 -1.11
CA GLU A 560 19.46 18.90 -0.65
C GLU A 560 19.79 20.37 -0.95
N ASN A 561 18.80 21.25 -0.81
CA ASN A 561 19.07 22.69 -0.74
C ASN A 561 20.15 22.95 0.31
N LEU A 562 21.01 23.90 0.07
CA LEU A 562 22.13 24.27 0.95
C LEU A 562 23.17 23.17 1.15
N ALA A 563 23.14 22.09 0.38
CA ALA A 563 24.22 21.11 0.39
C ALA A 563 25.51 21.74 -0.14
N VAL A 564 26.64 21.43 0.51
CA VAL A 564 27.96 21.79 0.00
C VAL A 564 28.48 20.70 -0.91
N LEU A 565 29.19 21.08 -1.97
CA LEU A 565 29.74 20.13 -2.94
C LEU A 565 30.78 19.23 -2.27
N PRO A 566 30.53 17.91 -2.15
CA PRO A 566 31.46 17.01 -1.47
C PRO A 566 32.52 16.41 -2.40
N THR A 567 33.55 15.82 -1.83
CA THR A 567 34.34 14.79 -2.47
C THR A 567 33.77 13.41 -2.14
N LEU A 568 33.97 12.45 -3.04
CA LEU A 568 33.50 11.08 -2.85
C LEU A 568 34.70 10.13 -2.79
N SER A 569 34.71 9.22 -1.80
CA SER A 569 35.78 8.23 -1.62
C SER A 569 35.33 6.81 -1.94
N GLY A 570 36.28 5.86 -1.92
CA GLY A 570 36.01 4.42 -2.09
C GLY A 570 35.75 3.95 -3.51
N PHE A 571 35.95 4.81 -4.51
CA PHE A 571 35.88 4.43 -5.92
C PHE A 571 37.16 3.69 -6.38
N LYS A 572 37.12 3.05 -7.54
CA LYS A 572 38.30 2.36 -8.08
C LYS A 572 39.37 3.39 -8.45
N PRO A 573 40.60 3.27 -7.94
CA PRO A 573 41.67 4.21 -8.23
C PRO A 573 41.94 4.39 -9.72
N GLY A 574 42.21 5.63 -10.15
CA GLY A 574 42.59 5.98 -11.51
C GLY A 574 41.53 5.68 -12.59
N THR A 575 40.29 5.46 -12.19
CA THR A 575 39.20 5.00 -13.06
C THR A 575 38.37 6.20 -13.54
N SER A 576 37.98 6.16 -14.82
CA SER A 576 37.09 7.15 -15.42
C SER A 576 35.64 6.76 -15.30
N TYR A 577 34.80 7.70 -14.95
CA TYR A 577 33.38 7.55 -14.78
C TYR A 577 32.64 8.60 -15.61
N ASN A 578 31.47 8.23 -16.14
CA ASN A 578 30.50 9.17 -16.70
C ASN A 578 29.66 9.69 -15.54
N PHE A 579 29.70 10.97 -15.34
CA PHE A 579 28.88 11.70 -14.36
C PHE A 579 27.77 12.46 -15.08
N LYS A 580 26.57 12.46 -14.52
CA LYS A 580 25.44 13.27 -15.02
C LYS A 580 24.66 13.85 -13.86
N TRP A 581 24.41 15.14 -13.91
CA TRP A 581 23.40 15.79 -13.08
C TRP A 581 22.00 15.42 -13.55
N PHE A 582 21.06 15.37 -12.63
CA PHE A 582 19.63 15.18 -12.85
C PHE A 582 18.87 16.27 -12.10
N ASN A 583 17.96 16.93 -12.77
CA ASN A 583 17.11 17.94 -12.17
C ASN A 583 15.84 17.27 -11.59
N PRO A 584 15.68 17.20 -10.27
CA PRO A 584 14.55 16.53 -9.63
C PRO A 584 13.23 17.33 -9.75
N HIS A 585 13.28 18.58 -10.22
CA HIS A 585 12.10 19.42 -10.43
C HIS A 585 11.37 19.13 -11.73
N ASN A 586 12.10 18.71 -12.78
CA ASN A 586 11.53 18.52 -14.12
C ASN A 586 11.85 17.15 -14.74
N GLY A 587 12.71 16.35 -14.10
CA GLY A 587 13.09 15.03 -14.58
C GLY A 587 14.12 15.03 -15.72
N GLU A 588 14.82 16.13 -15.94
CA GLU A 588 15.81 16.25 -17.02
C GLU A 588 17.23 15.88 -16.58
N TRP A 589 17.96 15.28 -17.51
CA TRP A 589 19.36 14.95 -17.34
C TRP A 589 20.24 16.00 -18.03
N GLU A 590 21.20 16.54 -17.28
CA GLU A 590 22.24 17.37 -17.86
C GLU A 590 23.19 16.59 -18.76
N LYS A 591 24.08 17.28 -19.47
CA LYS A 591 25.11 16.65 -20.31
C LYS A 591 26.07 15.81 -19.47
N SER A 592 26.46 14.67 -20.01
CA SER A 592 27.45 13.79 -19.37
C SER A 592 28.82 14.44 -19.36
N VAL A 593 29.51 14.37 -18.21
CA VAL A 593 30.93 14.77 -18.03
C VAL A 593 31.72 13.53 -17.62
N ILE A 594 32.97 13.46 -18.09
CA ILE A 594 33.89 12.41 -17.62
C ILE A 594 34.61 12.96 -16.39
N ILE A 595 34.53 12.25 -15.27
CA ILE A 595 35.30 12.49 -14.05
C ILE A 595 36.23 11.32 -13.84
N LYS A 596 37.37 11.56 -13.20
CA LYS A 596 38.36 10.51 -12.94
C LYS A 596 38.73 10.51 -11.47
N SER A 597 38.71 9.33 -10.84
CA SER A 597 39.23 9.16 -9.50
C SER A 597 40.76 9.30 -9.47
N ASP A 598 41.27 9.83 -8.39
CA ASP A 598 42.72 9.89 -8.14
C ASP A 598 43.31 8.52 -7.78
N GLY A 599 44.58 8.52 -7.34
CA GLY A 599 45.30 7.30 -6.96
C GLY A 599 44.79 6.65 -5.68
N GLU A 600 43.99 7.35 -4.89
CA GLU A 600 43.39 6.86 -3.64
C GLU A 600 41.89 6.52 -3.82
N GLY A 601 41.33 6.70 -5.03
CA GLY A 601 39.94 6.41 -5.34
C GLY A 601 38.98 7.53 -4.92
N VAL A 602 39.47 8.77 -4.84
CA VAL A 602 38.65 9.95 -4.54
C VAL A 602 38.18 10.60 -5.84
N LEU A 603 36.89 10.93 -5.90
CA LEU A 603 36.28 11.69 -7.00
C LEU A 603 35.96 13.12 -6.54
N THR A 604 36.40 14.08 -7.34
CA THR A 604 35.92 15.48 -7.28
C THR A 604 34.77 15.65 -8.24
N LEU A 605 33.66 16.16 -7.73
CA LEU A 605 32.44 16.36 -8.52
C LEU A 605 32.50 17.69 -9.32
N PRO A 606 31.82 17.77 -10.48
CA PRO A 606 31.57 19.05 -11.15
C PRO A 606 30.74 19.97 -10.27
N ALA A 607 30.87 21.28 -10.46
CA ALA A 607 30.04 22.28 -9.78
C ALA A 607 28.55 21.96 -9.92
N PHE A 608 27.74 22.39 -8.95
CA PHE A 608 26.28 22.33 -9.09
C PHE A 608 25.82 23.11 -10.33
N PRO A 609 24.77 22.67 -11.03
CA PRO A 609 24.31 23.32 -12.25
C PRO A 609 23.83 24.77 -12.05
N ASP A 610 23.39 25.14 -10.84
CA ASP A 610 23.03 26.51 -10.47
C ASP A 610 24.26 27.42 -10.27
N GLY A 611 25.47 26.87 -10.20
CA GLY A 611 26.72 27.58 -10.01
C GLY A 611 27.02 28.02 -8.59
N GLU A 612 26.14 27.71 -7.63
CA GLU A 612 26.26 28.09 -6.23
C GLU A 612 26.90 26.97 -5.38
N ASN A 613 27.58 27.33 -4.30
CA ASN A 613 28.11 26.40 -3.31
C ASN A 613 28.19 27.09 -1.93
N PRO A 614 27.26 26.82 -0.99
CA PRO A 614 26.21 25.78 -1.02
C PRO A 614 25.19 25.96 -2.14
N SER A 615 24.60 24.85 -2.60
CA SER A 615 23.61 24.83 -3.67
C SER A 615 22.36 25.66 -3.32
N ALA A 616 21.86 26.45 -4.28
CA ALA A 616 20.62 27.22 -4.11
C ALA A 616 19.36 26.36 -4.20
N THR A 617 19.44 25.18 -4.81
CA THR A 617 18.34 24.21 -4.95
C THR A 617 18.85 22.80 -4.86
N ASP A 618 17.95 21.83 -4.78
CA ASP A 618 18.32 20.42 -4.72
C ASP A 618 18.65 19.85 -6.10
N TRP A 619 19.63 18.93 -6.10
CA TRP A 619 20.12 18.24 -7.29
C TRP A 619 20.25 16.74 -7.05
N ALA A 620 20.08 15.95 -8.08
CA ALA A 620 20.45 14.53 -8.07
C ALA A 620 21.55 14.26 -9.10
N ALA A 621 22.24 13.14 -8.97
CA ALA A 621 23.29 12.79 -9.91
C ALA A 621 23.45 11.28 -10.06
N LYS A 622 24.03 10.88 -11.18
CA LYS A 622 24.38 9.50 -11.49
C LYS A 622 25.86 9.40 -11.86
N ILE A 623 26.51 8.38 -11.30
CA ILE A 623 27.87 7.99 -11.66
C ILE A 623 27.82 6.56 -12.22
N ILE A 624 28.38 6.37 -13.41
CA ILE A 624 28.53 5.04 -13.99
C ILE A 624 29.92 4.86 -14.60
N ILE A 625 30.53 3.69 -14.39
CA ILE A 625 31.86 3.43 -14.93
C ILE A 625 31.90 3.64 -16.45
N GLY A 626 32.83 4.41 -16.92
CA GLY A 626 33.03 4.63 -18.35
C GLY A 626 33.30 3.30 -19.06
N LYS A 627 32.56 3.02 -20.14
CA LYS A 627 32.97 1.93 -21.03
C LYS A 627 34.32 2.36 -21.63
N GLY A 628 35.41 1.76 -21.16
CA GLY A 628 36.72 1.94 -21.79
C GLY A 628 36.54 1.75 -23.30
N ARG A 629 36.95 2.71 -24.11
CA ARG A 629 37.19 2.42 -25.52
C ARG A 629 38.22 1.30 -25.52
N GLN A 630 37.81 0.09 -25.86
CA GLN A 630 38.77 -0.88 -26.35
C GLN A 630 39.31 -0.26 -27.64
N PHE A 631 40.56 0.24 -27.55
CA PHE A 631 41.37 0.59 -28.70
C PHE A 631 41.84 -0.69 -29.41
#